data_a1852d0c8e276eb1c0be66b40e3621d0
#
_entry.id   a1852d0c8e276eb1c0be66b40e3621d0
#
_cell.length_a   1.000
_cell.length_b   1.000
_cell.length_c   1.000
_cell.angle_alpha   90.00
_cell.angle_beta   90.00
_cell.angle_gamma   90.00
#
_symmetry.space_group_name_H-M   'P 1'
#
loop_
_entity.id
_entity.type
_entity.pdbx_description
1 polymer ?
#
loop_
_entity_poly.entity_id
_entity_poly.type
_entity_poly.pdbx_seq_one_letter_code
_entity_poly.pdbx_strand_id
1 'polypeptide(L)'
;MSKNVPEGWEIRTSEAIYERLRVPRVHDRTTVNVAGKFPVIDQSENSQIGFLEVEPDFVCDEDNPIVTFANHTCAVRKMKIPFGVIQNVFPLKSRQDTDINFIFQILKEGIEPEGYKGHYPKLRETEFLIPPLPEQKKIASILTSVDDVIENTRKQIDKLQDLKKATMNELLTKGIGHTDFKDSELGRIPKSWEVVELRENLTFISYGFTNPMPESKSGNLMVTAKDVNNGVIDYENARKTTSEAFEELLTDKSRPKIGDVLLTKDGTLGRLAVVDKEGICINQSVAVLRPNEKISSMFLFNMLSSPYYQKTMLDNAGGSTIKHIYITVVDKMKVVKPPLDEQDAITTVLSKINVQFDIVCRKLSQTQSLKKSLMQDLLTGKVRVKVN
;
A
#
# COMPACT_ATOMS: atom_id res chain seq x y z
N MET A 1 27.62 -22.11 16.73
CA MET A 1 26.84 -23.28 16.26
C MET A 1 27.45 -23.68 14.91
N SER A 2 27.96 -24.90 14.76
CA SER A 2 28.45 -25.38 13.45
C SER A 2 27.28 -25.37 12.47
N LYS A 3 27.37 -24.54 11.40
CA LYS A 3 26.41 -24.62 10.31
C LYS A 3 26.50 -26.03 9.72
N ASN A 4 25.42 -26.79 9.81
CA ASN A 4 25.35 -28.12 9.19
C ASN A 4 25.32 -27.88 7.68
N VAL A 5 26.46 -28.04 7.01
CA VAL A 5 26.60 -27.82 5.55
C VAL A 5 25.98 -29.03 4.84
N PRO A 6 24.97 -28.82 3.98
CA PRO A 6 24.37 -29.92 3.23
C PRO A 6 25.39 -30.62 2.33
N GLU A 7 25.21 -31.89 2.06
CA GLU A 7 26.10 -32.67 1.18
C GLU A 7 26.23 -32.01 -0.20
N GLY A 8 27.48 -31.84 -0.65
CA GLY A 8 27.82 -31.21 -1.91
C GLY A 8 27.70 -29.68 -1.95
N TRP A 9 27.36 -29.04 -0.82
CA TRP A 9 27.40 -27.58 -0.69
C TRP A 9 28.71 -27.13 -0.07
N GLU A 10 29.09 -25.88 -0.30
CA GLU A 10 30.29 -25.27 0.22
C GLU A 10 29.97 -23.94 0.93
N ILE A 11 30.75 -23.58 1.92
CA ILE A 11 30.76 -22.23 2.49
C ILE A 11 31.76 -21.39 1.69
N ARG A 12 31.32 -20.29 1.11
CA ARG A 12 32.19 -19.36 0.37
C ARG A 12 31.96 -17.92 0.82
N THR A 13 32.99 -17.14 0.85
CA THR A 13 32.93 -15.68 1.05
C THR A 13 32.33 -15.00 -0.18
N SER A 14 31.78 -13.82 0.01
CA SER A 14 31.26 -12.99 -1.08
C SER A 14 32.25 -12.80 -2.23
N GLU A 15 33.53 -12.53 -1.93
CA GLU A 15 34.55 -12.32 -2.95
C GLU A 15 34.90 -13.58 -3.77
N ALA A 16 34.58 -14.76 -3.25
CA ALA A 16 34.77 -16.03 -3.97
C ALA A 16 33.63 -16.32 -4.97
N ILE A 17 32.45 -15.68 -4.83
CA ILE A 17 31.24 -15.96 -5.64
C ILE A 17 30.95 -14.90 -6.69
N TYR A 18 31.39 -13.65 -6.48
CA TYR A 18 31.26 -12.58 -7.47
C TYR A 18 32.51 -11.70 -7.52
N GLU A 19 32.61 -10.92 -8.58
CA GLU A 19 33.59 -9.84 -8.71
C GLU A 19 32.85 -8.49 -8.76
N ARG A 20 33.44 -7.48 -8.13
CA ARG A 20 33.01 -6.10 -8.25
C ARG A 20 33.56 -5.49 -9.52
N LEU A 21 32.67 -5.00 -10.40
CA LEU A 21 33.07 -4.31 -11.59
C LEU A 21 33.60 -2.90 -11.25
N ARG A 22 34.61 -2.46 -11.99
CA ARG A 22 35.10 -1.07 -11.90
C ARG A 22 34.04 -0.12 -12.48
N VAL A 23 33.68 0.89 -11.71
CA VAL A 23 32.77 1.94 -12.18
C VAL A 23 33.57 2.92 -13.03
N PRO A 24 33.29 3.06 -14.34
CA PRO A 24 34.06 3.93 -15.22
C PRO A 24 33.79 5.41 -14.93
N ARG A 25 32.54 5.77 -14.65
CA ARG A 25 32.08 7.13 -14.33
C ARG A 25 31.10 7.09 -13.17
N VAL A 26 31.17 8.07 -12.30
CA VAL A 26 30.21 8.27 -11.20
C VAL A 26 29.35 9.44 -11.56
N HIS A 27 28.03 9.22 -11.50
CA HIS A 27 27.04 10.23 -11.86
C HIS A 27 26.40 10.87 -10.63
N ASP A 28 25.88 12.06 -10.81
CA ASP A 28 25.05 12.80 -9.87
C ASP A 28 23.92 13.52 -10.63
N ARG A 29 23.08 14.28 -9.92
CA ARG A 29 21.93 14.98 -10.52
C ARG A 29 22.33 16.06 -11.53
N THR A 30 23.59 16.51 -11.54
CA THR A 30 24.08 17.56 -12.47
C THR A 30 24.60 16.95 -13.77
N THR A 31 24.91 15.65 -13.77
CA THR A 31 25.51 14.92 -14.91
C THR A 31 24.50 14.06 -15.68
N VAL A 32 23.24 14.03 -15.26
CA VAL A 32 22.18 13.20 -15.87
C VAL A 32 21.05 14.07 -16.45
N ASN A 33 20.36 13.52 -17.46
CA ASN A 33 19.19 14.14 -18.06
C ASN A 33 17.90 13.67 -17.38
N VAL A 34 16.81 14.48 -17.48
CA VAL A 34 15.48 14.09 -16.99
C VAL A 34 14.91 12.91 -17.78
N ALA A 35 15.27 12.80 -19.08
CA ALA A 35 14.89 11.69 -19.96
C ALA A 35 16.12 11.24 -20.76
N GLY A 36 16.12 10.00 -21.23
CA GLY A 36 17.22 9.41 -22.02
C GLY A 36 17.08 7.91 -22.15
N LYS A 37 18.11 7.27 -22.74
CA LYS A 37 18.07 5.84 -23.05
C LYS A 37 18.43 4.93 -21.89
N PHE A 38 19.42 5.33 -21.08
CA PHE A 38 20.01 4.47 -20.08
C PHE A 38 19.83 5.05 -18.69
N PRO A 39 19.08 4.38 -17.78
CA PRO A 39 18.85 4.87 -16.44
C PRO A 39 20.14 4.95 -15.62
N VAL A 40 20.28 5.97 -14.79
CA VAL A 40 21.31 6.07 -13.76
C VAL A 40 20.67 5.75 -12.41
N ILE A 41 21.03 4.59 -11.87
CA ILE A 41 20.41 4.07 -10.66
C ILE A 41 21.04 4.64 -9.39
N ASP A 42 20.21 4.85 -8.39
CA ASP A 42 20.62 5.31 -7.06
C ASP A 42 20.70 4.14 -6.05
N GLN A 43 20.83 4.47 -4.77
CA GLN A 43 20.94 3.50 -3.70
C GLN A 43 19.57 2.97 -3.20
N SER A 44 18.44 3.30 -3.81
CA SER A 44 17.15 2.73 -3.48
C SER A 44 16.86 1.45 -4.28
N GLU A 45 15.78 0.74 -3.95
CA GLU A 45 15.42 -0.48 -4.71
C GLU A 45 14.87 -0.19 -6.10
N ASN A 46 14.17 0.92 -6.30
CA ASN A 46 13.32 1.12 -7.47
C ASN A 46 13.46 2.49 -8.15
N SER A 47 14.30 3.42 -7.62
CA SER A 47 14.42 4.74 -8.21
C SER A 47 15.71 4.93 -9.02
N GLN A 48 15.74 6.01 -9.78
CA GLN A 48 16.85 6.47 -10.59
C GLN A 48 16.95 7.99 -10.47
N ILE A 49 18.14 8.53 -10.63
CA ILE A 49 18.35 9.99 -10.55
C ILE A 49 18.17 10.69 -11.88
N GLY A 50 18.15 9.96 -12.99
CA GLY A 50 18.03 10.46 -14.37
C GLY A 50 18.52 9.43 -15.37
N PHE A 51 18.91 9.92 -16.55
CA PHE A 51 19.28 9.09 -17.69
C PHE A 51 20.57 9.58 -18.37
N LEU A 52 21.27 8.64 -19.02
CA LEU A 52 22.32 8.91 -20.00
C LEU A 52 21.75 8.79 -21.42
N GLU A 53 22.19 9.67 -22.32
CA GLU A 53 21.67 9.71 -23.70
C GLU A 53 22.51 8.87 -24.65
N VAL A 54 23.83 8.94 -24.54
CA VAL A 54 24.76 8.45 -25.57
C VAL A 54 25.28 7.05 -25.27
N GLU A 55 25.91 6.83 -24.11
CA GLU A 55 26.56 5.58 -23.75
C GLU A 55 26.27 5.19 -22.31
N PRO A 56 25.91 3.92 -22.04
CA PRO A 56 25.79 3.39 -20.69
C PRO A 56 27.17 3.12 -20.09
N ASP A 57 27.29 3.10 -18.76
CA ASP A 57 28.52 2.67 -18.08
C ASP A 57 28.63 1.15 -18.03
N PHE A 58 27.50 0.46 -18.01
CA PHE A 58 27.42 -1.00 -17.97
C PHE A 58 26.44 -1.49 -19.03
N VAL A 59 26.89 -2.47 -19.81
CA VAL A 59 26.06 -3.17 -20.79
C VAL A 59 25.62 -4.51 -20.19
N CYS A 60 24.33 -4.74 -20.16
CA CYS A 60 23.72 -5.98 -19.71
C CYS A 60 22.38 -6.22 -20.44
N ASP A 61 21.89 -7.44 -20.38
CA ASP A 61 20.63 -7.88 -20.96
C ASP A 61 19.97 -8.98 -20.09
N GLU A 62 18.90 -9.59 -20.58
CA GLU A 62 18.20 -10.69 -19.87
C GLU A 62 19.08 -11.92 -19.66
N ASP A 63 19.95 -12.25 -20.62
CA ASP A 63 20.82 -13.43 -20.57
C ASP A 63 22.07 -13.20 -19.73
N ASN A 64 22.54 -11.94 -19.69
CA ASN A 64 23.76 -11.53 -18.98
C ASN A 64 23.46 -10.35 -18.04
N PRO A 65 22.64 -10.55 -17.00
CA PRO A 65 22.28 -9.49 -16.08
C PRO A 65 23.47 -9.12 -15.15
N ILE A 66 23.46 -7.88 -14.68
CA ILE A 66 24.38 -7.38 -13.66
C ILE A 66 23.60 -7.16 -12.37
N VAL A 67 24.11 -7.66 -11.25
CA VAL A 67 23.57 -7.37 -9.93
C VAL A 67 24.25 -6.14 -9.36
N THR A 68 23.51 -5.25 -8.71
CA THR A 68 24.11 -4.10 -8.03
C THR A 68 23.78 -4.15 -6.54
N PHE A 69 24.74 -3.73 -5.73
CA PHE A 69 24.61 -3.59 -4.29
C PHE A 69 24.82 -2.12 -3.89
N ALA A 70 23.86 -1.55 -3.17
CA ALA A 70 23.94 -0.20 -2.66
C ALA A 70 24.54 -0.16 -1.25
N ASN A 71 25.63 0.60 -1.09
CA ASN A 71 26.49 0.54 0.09
C ASN A 71 25.81 1.01 1.40
N HIS A 72 24.88 1.96 1.34
CA HIS A 72 24.27 2.53 2.54
C HIS A 72 22.89 1.96 2.85
N THR A 73 22.16 1.53 1.85
CA THR A 73 20.78 1.01 1.99
C THR A 73 20.70 -0.50 1.93
N CYS A 74 21.79 -1.18 1.55
CA CYS A 74 21.84 -2.61 1.22
C CYS A 74 20.87 -3.03 0.10
N ALA A 75 20.33 -2.08 -0.67
CA ALA A 75 19.44 -2.40 -1.78
C ALA A 75 20.17 -3.20 -2.85
N VAL A 76 19.56 -4.30 -3.28
CA VAL A 76 20.10 -5.19 -4.31
C VAL A 76 19.19 -5.15 -5.52
N ARG A 77 19.76 -4.86 -6.71
CA ARG A 77 19.01 -4.84 -7.97
C ARG A 77 19.63 -5.80 -8.97
N LYS A 78 18.79 -6.40 -9.80
CA LYS A 78 19.23 -7.16 -10.99
C LYS A 78 18.91 -6.33 -12.22
N MET A 79 19.96 -5.81 -12.86
CA MET A 79 19.88 -4.98 -14.05
C MET A 79 19.90 -5.87 -15.29
N LYS A 80 18.92 -5.67 -16.17
CA LYS A 80 18.70 -6.41 -17.42
C LYS A 80 18.72 -5.50 -18.64
N ILE A 81 18.95 -4.21 -18.43
CA ILE A 81 19.13 -3.19 -19.45
C ILE A 81 20.36 -2.39 -19.14
N PRO A 82 21.06 -1.84 -20.14
CA PRO A 82 22.24 -1.02 -19.94
C PRO A 82 21.95 0.19 -19.02
N PHE A 83 22.92 0.56 -18.16
CA PHE A 83 22.70 1.55 -17.10
C PHE A 83 23.97 2.28 -16.69
N GLY A 84 23.81 3.36 -15.91
CA GLY A 84 24.85 4.03 -15.14
C GLY A 84 24.56 3.95 -13.63
N VAL A 85 25.53 4.35 -12.80
CA VAL A 85 25.39 4.33 -11.35
C VAL A 85 25.86 5.63 -10.70
N ILE A 86 25.30 5.94 -9.53
CA ILE A 86 25.85 6.96 -8.63
C ILE A 86 26.96 6.39 -7.75
N GLN A 87 27.57 7.27 -6.96
CA GLN A 87 28.54 6.85 -5.94
C GLN A 87 27.92 5.85 -4.95
N ASN A 88 28.73 4.88 -4.51
CA ASN A 88 28.31 3.86 -3.53
C ASN A 88 27.26 2.87 -4.02
N VAL A 89 27.06 2.74 -5.33
CA VAL A 89 26.39 1.61 -5.96
C VAL A 89 27.43 0.74 -6.64
N PHE A 90 27.51 -0.52 -6.27
CA PHE A 90 28.55 -1.46 -6.71
C PHE A 90 27.96 -2.53 -7.65
N PRO A 91 28.28 -2.46 -8.95
CA PRO A 91 27.91 -3.50 -9.89
C PRO A 91 28.78 -4.76 -9.67
N LEU A 92 28.10 -5.90 -9.68
CA LEU A 92 28.64 -7.22 -9.36
C LEU A 92 28.38 -8.19 -10.52
N LYS A 93 29.38 -8.97 -10.88
CA LYS A 93 29.27 -10.04 -11.87
C LYS A 93 29.63 -11.37 -11.23
N SER A 94 28.93 -12.44 -11.61
CA SER A 94 29.22 -13.79 -11.11
C SER A 94 30.59 -14.28 -11.55
N ARG A 95 31.23 -15.07 -10.71
CA ARG A 95 32.39 -15.87 -11.10
C ARG A 95 31.95 -17.13 -11.86
N GLN A 96 32.89 -17.83 -12.47
CA GLN A 96 32.65 -18.89 -13.47
C GLN A 96 31.76 -20.05 -12.97
N ASP A 97 31.76 -20.34 -11.68
CA ASP A 97 31.05 -21.47 -11.05
C ASP A 97 29.85 -21.01 -10.21
N THR A 98 29.41 -19.78 -10.42
CA THR A 98 28.27 -19.21 -9.71
C THR A 98 27.23 -18.61 -10.65
N ASP A 99 25.95 -18.78 -10.32
CA ASP A 99 24.82 -18.23 -11.08
C ASP A 99 24.46 -16.83 -10.56
N ILE A 100 24.40 -15.84 -11.45
CA ILE A 100 24.14 -14.44 -11.08
C ILE A 100 22.73 -14.24 -10.50
N ASN A 101 21.76 -15.05 -10.92
CA ASN A 101 20.39 -14.98 -10.37
C ASN A 101 20.35 -15.58 -8.98
N PHE A 102 21.16 -16.61 -8.70
CA PHE A 102 21.33 -17.14 -7.36
C PHE A 102 22.00 -16.12 -6.45
N ILE A 103 23.09 -15.47 -6.91
CA ILE A 103 23.76 -14.39 -6.20
C ILE A 103 22.76 -13.27 -5.85
N PHE A 104 21.93 -12.85 -6.79
CA PHE A 104 20.88 -11.85 -6.54
C PHE A 104 19.96 -12.26 -5.37
N GLN A 105 19.52 -13.52 -5.30
CA GLN A 105 18.63 -13.98 -4.24
C GLN A 105 19.32 -14.03 -2.86
N ILE A 106 20.56 -14.52 -2.78
CA ILE A 106 21.28 -14.59 -1.50
C ILE A 106 21.67 -13.19 -0.98
N LEU A 107 22.00 -12.25 -1.86
CA LEU A 107 22.35 -10.89 -1.45
C LEU A 107 21.15 -10.10 -0.91
N LYS A 108 19.94 -10.36 -1.39
CA LYS A 108 18.70 -9.72 -0.88
C LYS A 108 18.44 -10.02 0.60
N GLU A 109 18.85 -11.18 1.08
CA GLU A 109 18.67 -11.62 2.47
C GLU A 109 19.96 -11.51 3.29
N GLY A 110 21.09 -11.24 2.62
CA GLY A 110 22.41 -11.41 3.24
C GLY A 110 22.80 -10.33 4.24
N ILE A 111 22.30 -9.11 4.09
CA ILE A 111 22.70 -7.97 4.94
C ILE A 111 21.52 -7.01 5.13
N GLU A 112 21.15 -6.79 6.40
CA GLU A 112 20.23 -5.73 6.78
C GLU A 112 20.99 -4.41 7.02
N PRO A 113 20.44 -3.26 6.63
CA PRO A 113 21.05 -1.97 6.87
C PRO A 113 21.07 -1.63 8.38
N GLU A 114 22.23 -1.24 8.89
CA GLU A 114 22.42 -0.83 10.28
C GLU A 114 22.82 0.65 10.34
N GLY A 115 21.82 1.55 10.34
CA GLY A 115 22.07 2.99 10.34
C GLY A 115 22.72 3.50 9.04
N TYR A 116 23.20 4.75 9.05
CA TYR A 116 23.86 5.36 7.88
C TYR A 116 25.35 5.09 7.90
N LYS A 117 25.78 3.93 7.42
CA LYS A 117 27.19 3.55 7.26
C LYS A 117 27.40 2.75 5.97
N GLY A 118 28.66 2.50 5.59
CA GLY A 118 28.98 1.61 4.49
C GLY A 118 28.88 0.14 4.90
N HIS A 119 28.12 -0.64 4.14
CA HIS A 119 27.87 -2.07 4.42
C HIS A 119 28.67 -3.00 3.50
N TYR A 120 29.31 -2.49 2.45
CA TYR A 120 30.08 -3.32 1.53
C TYR A 120 31.25 -4.06 2.20
N PRO A 121 32.02 -3.49 3.18
CA PRO A 121 33.03 -4.26 3.92
C PRO A 121 32.42 -5.47 4.65
N LYS A 122 31.25 -5.29 5.29
CA LYS A 122 30.53 -6.39 5.95
C LYS A 122 30.07 -7.44 4.94
N LEU A 123 29.57 -7.00 3.77
CA LEU A 123 29.20 -7.91 2.69
C LEU A 123 30.38 -8.76 2.24
N ARG A 124 31.55 -8.18 2.07
CA ARG A 124 32.75 -8.91 1.63
C ARG A 124 33.16 -10.07 2.56
N GLU A 125 32.99 -9.87 3.85
CA GLU A 125 33.30 -10.85 4.90
C GLU A 125 32.14 -11.85 5.14
N THR A 126 30.96 -11.62 4.53
CA THR A 126 29.81 -12.51 4.71
C THR A 126 30.06 -13.83 3.97
N GLU A 127 29.81 -14.93 4.67
CA GLU A 127 29.84 -16.29 4.15
C GLU A 127 28.45 -16.76 3.75
N PHE A 128 28.37 -17.39 2.59
CA PHE A 128 27.16 -17.97 2.04
C PHE A 128 27.33 -19.48 1.82
N LEU A 129 26.23 -20.20 1.96
CA LEU A 129 26.12 -21.58 1.55
C LEU A 129 25.87 -21.65 0.04
N ILE A 130 26.78 -22.29 -0.70
CA ILE A 130 26.78 -22.33 -2.16
C ILE A 130 26.57 -23.77 -2.63
N PRO A 131 25.43 -24.08 -3.26
CA PRO A 131 25.18 -25.37 -3.87
C PRO A 131 25.96 -25.57 -5.18
N PRO A 132 26.00 -26.77 -5.74
CA PRO A 132 26.48 -27.00 -7.12
C PRO A 132 25.71 -26.14 -8.13
N LEU A 133 26.38 -25.69 -9.21
CA LEU A 133 25.83 -24.75 -10.19
C LEU A 133 24.44 -25.14 -10.77
N PRO A 134 24.15 -26.42 -11.08
CA PRO A 134 22.79 -26.80 -11.52
C PRO A 134 21.71 -26.54 -10.46
N GLU A 135 22.04 -26.77 -9.18
CA GLU A 135 21.13 -26.53 -8.07
C GLU A 135 20.94 -25.02 -7.82
N GLN A 136 22.00 -24.21 -7.93
CA GLN A 136 21.91 -22.74 -7.89
C GLN A 136 20.92 -22.22 -8.92
N LYS A 137 21.04 -22.64 -10.19
CA LYS A 137 20.14 -22.26 -11.29
C LYS A 137 18.70 -22.66 -10.99
N LYS A 138 18.48 -23.85 -10.45
CA LYS A 138 17.11 -24.33 -10.14
C LYS A 138 16.49 -23.54 -8.99
N ILE A 139 17.24 -23.29 -7.91
CA ILE A 139 16.81 -22.45 -6.78
C ILE A 139 16.48 -21.03 -7.27
N ALA A 140 17.39 -20.42 -8.02
CA ALA A 140 17.18 -19.09 -8.58
C ALA A 140 15.95 -19.01 -9.47
N SER A 141 15.71 -20.01 -10.30
CA SER A 141 14.52 -20.09 -11.17
C SER A 141 13.23 -20.13 -10.34
N ILE A 142 13.18 -20.95 -9.28
CA ILE A 142 12.01 -21.05 -8.39
C ILE A 142 11.75 -19.69 -7.73
N LEU A 143 12.75 -19.07 -7.11
CA LEU A 143 12.60 -17.81 -6.42
C LEU A 143 12.25 -16.65 -7.37
N THR A 144 12.84 -16.64 -8.58
CA THR A 144 12.51 -15.64 -9.62
C THR A 144 11.05 -15.79 -10.07
N SER A 145 10.56 -17.01 -10.25
CA SER A 145 9.14 -17.23 -10.62
C SER A 145 8.18 -16.69 -9.57
N VAL A 146 8.54 -16.78 -8.28
CA VAL A 146 7.75 -16.18 -7.20
C VAL A 146 7.85 -14.65 -7.21
N ASP A 147 9.02 -14.09 -7.49
CA ASP A 147 9.21 -12.64 -7.65
C ASP A 147 8.34 -12.08 -8.78
N ASP A 148 8.29 -12.78 -9.92
CA ASP A 148 7.46 -12.40 -11.07
C ASP A 148 5.97 -12.38 -10.70
N VAL A 149 5.50 -13.36 -9.91
CA VAL A 149 4.12 -13.39 -9.39
C VAL A 149 3.87 -12.19 -8.47
N ILE A 150 4.80 -11.86 -7.57
CA ILE A 150 4.70 -10.70 -6.67
C ILE A 150 4.61 -9.40 -7.48
N GLU A 151 5.50 -9.20 -8.44
CA GLU A 151 5.53 -8.01 -9.29
C GLU A 151 4.24 -7.86 -10.12
N ASN A 152 3.80 -8.93 -10.76
CA ASN A 152 2.57 -8.93 -11.53
C ASN A 152 1.33 -8.67 -10.65
N THR A 153 1.32 -9.20 -9.42
CA THR A 153 0.24 -8.96 -8.47
C THR A 153 0.22 -7.49 -8.01
N ARG A 154 1.37 -6.85 -7.79
CA ARG A 154 1.47 -5.40 -7.50
C ARG A 154 0.90 -4.57 -8.65
N LYS A 155 1.29 -4.85 -9.89
CA LYS A 155 0.75 -4.18 -11.09
C LYS A 155 -0.78 -4.35 -11.22
N GLN A 156 -1.32 -5.50 -10.81
CA GLN A 156 -2.78 -5.71 -10.76
C GLN A 156 -3.45 -4.83 -9.69
N ILE A 157 -2.83 -4.68 -8.51
CA ILE A 157 -3.32 -3.79 -7.44
C ILE A 157 -3.38 -2.36 -7.94
N ASP A 158 -2.31 -1.85 -8.56
CA ASP A 158 -2.26 -0.49 -9.09
C ASP A 158 -3.37 -0.25 -10.14
N LYS A 159 -3.54 -1.18 -11.07
CA LYS A 159 -4.62 -1.10 -12.08
C LYS A 159 -6.02 -1.14 -11.45
N LEU A 160 -6.23 -1.94 -10.41
CA LEU A 160 -7.51 -1.99 -9.70
C LEU A 160 -7.78 -0.70 -8.92
N GLN A 161 -6.76 -0.06 -8.36
CA GLN A 161 -6.90 1.26 -7.71
C GLN A 161 -7.30 2.33 -8.73
N ASP A 162 -6.66 2.36 -9.90
CA ASP A 162 -6.99 3.30 -10.95
C ASP A 162 -8.39 3.06 -11.52
N LEU A 163 -8.76 1.79 -11.74
CA LEU A 163 -10.11 1.40 -12.15
C LEU A 163 -11.15 1.86 -11.12
N LYS A 164 -10.89 1.61 -9.82
CA LYS A 164 -11.79 2.05 -8.74
C LYS A 164 -12.01 3.55 -8.77
N LYS A 165 -10.94 4.35 -8.89
CA LYS A 165 -11.03 5.82 -8.96
C LYS A 165 -11.84 6.29 -10.18
N ALA A 166 -11.53 5.73 -11.35
CA ALA A 166 -12.21 6.09 -12.60
C ALA A 166 -13.69 5.71 -12.55
N THR A 167 -14.01 4.47 -12.16
CA THR A 167 -15.38 3.97 -12.05
C THR A 167 -16.18 4.77 -11.01
N MET A 168 -15.58 5.04 -9.84
CA MET A 168 -16.22 5.86 -8.80
C MET A 168 -16.56 7.26 -9.33
N ASN A 169 -15.60 7.92 -10.01
CA ASN A 169 -15.85 9.22 -10.60
C ASN A 169 -16.96 9.17 -11.67
N GLU A 170 -16.93 8.17 -12.54
CA GLU A 170 -17.93 8.03 -13.60
C GLU A 170 -19.34 7.77 -13.04
N LEU A 171 -19.48 6.81 -12.14
CA LEU A 171 -20.76 6.44 -11.57
C LEU A 171 -21.36 7.53 -10.68
N LEU A 172 -20.54 8.30 -9.96
CA LEU A 172 -21.02 9.40 -9.09
C LEU A 172 -21.25 10.71 -9.84
N THR A 173 -20.94 10.79 -11.13
CA THR A 173 -21.20 11.97 -11.97
C THR A 173 -22.19 11.70 -13.10
N LYS A 174 -22.10 10.52 -13.73
CA LYS A 174 -22.92 10.17 -14.91
C LYS A 174 -24.00 9.12 -14.62
N GLY A 175 -23.93 8.44 -13.45
CA GLY A 175 -24.83 7.35 -13.13
C GLY A 175 -24.67 6.12 -14.03
N ILE A 176 -25.72 5.31 -14.12
CA ILE A 176 -25.75 4.08 -14.88
C ILE A 176 -26.71 4.22 -16.08
N GLY A 177 -26.19 4.19 -17.30
CA GLY A 177 -26.99 4.09 -18.53
C GLY A 177 -27.79 5.35 -18.91
N HIS A 178 -27.49 6.51 -18.31
CA HIS A 178 -28.17 7.76 -18.65
C HIS A 178 -27.70 8.34 -19.99
N THR A 179 -28.63 8.87 -20.76
CA THR A 179 -28.38 9.63 -22.00
C THR A 179 -28.75 11.12 -21.85
N ASP A 180 -29.66 11.45 -20.93
CA ASP A 180 -30.14 12.80 -20.68
C ASP A 180 -29.50 13.39 -19.42
N PHE A 181 -28.91 14.57 -19.58
CA PHE A 181 -28.17 15.27 -18.54
C PHE A 181 -28.65 16.71 -18.39
N LYS A 182 -28.40 17.28 -17.22
CA LYS A 182 -28.59 18.70 -16.92
C LYS A 182 -27.38 19.29 -16.23
N ASP A 183 -27.18 20.60 -16.40
CA ASP A 183 -26.17 21.33 -15.65
C ASP A 183 -26.60 21.57 -14.21
N SER A 184 -25.64 21.51 -13.30
CA SER A 184 -25.82 21.73 -11.86
C SER A 184 -24.59 22.41 -11.27
N GLU A 185 -24.69 22.85 -10.01
CA GLU A 185 -23.53 23.38 -9.24
C GLU A 185 -22.43 22.34 -9.01
N LEU A 186 -22.71 21.05 -9.17
CA LEU A 186 -21.72 19.94 -9.10
C LEU A 186 -21.24 19.48 -10.48
N GLY A 187 -21.50 20.27 -11.53
CA GLY A 187 -21.24 19.94 -12.91
C GLY A 187 -22.42 19.27 -13.59
N ARG A 188 -22.18 18.55 -14.68
CA ARG A 188 -23.21 17.90 -15.49
C ARG A 188 -23.60 16.57 -14.89
N ILE A 189 -24.89 16.41 -14.50
CA ILE A 189 -25.43 15.23 -13.85
C ILE A 189 -26.64 14.66 -14.63
N PRO A 190 -27.03 13.39 -14.45
CA PRO A 190 -28.24 12.82 -15.02
C PRO A 190 -29.47 13.69 -14.71
N LYS A 191 -30.37 13.83 -15.66
CA LYS A 191 -31.56 14.68 -15.52
C LYS A 191 -32.48 14.27 -14.36
N SER A 192 -32.52 12.97 -14.07
CA SER A 192 -33.29 12.36 -12.96
C SER A 192 -32.71 12.61 -11.58
N TRP A 193 -31.44 13.01 -11.49
CA TRP A 193 -30.78 13.23 -10.21
C TRP A 193 -31.09 14.62 -9.66
N GLU A 194 -31.04 14.73 -8.33
CA GLU A 194 -31.14 16.01 -7.62
C GLU A 194 -29.80 16.40 -7.01
N VAL A 195 -29.58 17.70 -6.81
CA VAL A 195 -28.51 18.24 -5.98
C VAL A 195 -29.15 18.85 -4.74
N VAL A 196 -28.74 18.36 -3.58
CA VAL A 196 -29.31 18.73 -2.28
C VAL A 196 -28.19 18.99 -1.26
N GLU A 197 -28.50 19.62 -0.14
CA GLU A 197 -27.56 19.64 0.98
C GLU A 197 -27.51 18.26 1.65
N LEU A 198 -26.32 17.85 2.11
CA LEU A 198 -26.15 16.54 2.72
C LEU A 198 -27.13 16.32 3.89
N ARG A 199 -27.39 17.37 4.68
CA ARG A 199 -28.33 17.33 5.81
C ARG A 199 -29.73 16.83 5.43
N GLU A 200 -30.17 17.04 4.20
CA GLU A 200 -31.50 16.60 3.73
C GLU A 200 -31.58 15.07 3.58
N ASN A 201 -30.44 14.41 3.57
CA ASN A 201 -30.29 12.95 3.50
C ASN A 201 -29.89 12.32 4.84
N LEU A 202 -29.82 13.12 5.91
CA LEU A 202 -29.46 12.64 7.23
C LEU A 202 -30.61 12.87 8.23
N THR A 203 -30.82 11.89 9.11
CA THR A 203 -31.65 12.09 10.30
C THR A 203 -30.83 12.69 11.44
N PHE A 204 -29.52 12.52 11.41
CA PHE A 204 -28.65 12.94 12.50
C PHE A 204 -27.19 13.12 12.01
N ILE A 205 -26.54 14.18 12.48
CA ILE A 205 -25.10 14.38 12.38
C ILE A 205 -24.56 14.94 13.68
N SER A 206 -23.51 14.34 14.24
CA SER A 206 -22.86 14.81 15.45
C SER A 206 -21.43 14.26 15.52
N TYR A 207 -20.69 14.65 16.54
CA TYR A 207 -19.43 14.02 16.95
C TYR A 207 -19.58 13.40 18.34
N GLY A 208 -18.65 12.50 18.67
CA GLY A 208 -18.74 11.72 19.89
C GLY A 208 -18.38 12.52 21.16
N PHE A 209 -18.17 11.82 22.26
CA PHE A 209 -17.93 12.39 23.57
C PHE A 209 -16.60 13.17 23.63
N THR A 210 -16.57 14.22 24.47
CA THR A 210 -15.40 15.08 24.70
C THR A 210 -14.74 14.84 26.05
N ASN A 211 -15.53 14.40 27.04
CA ASN A 211 -15.03 14.13 28.39
C ASN A 211 -14.25 12.80 28.40
N PRO A 212 -13.23 12.67 29.25
CA PRO A 212 -12.54 11.40 29.42
C PRO A 212 -13.51 10.28 29.84
N MET A 213 -13.41 9.13 29.19
CA MET A 213 -14.16 7.92 29.55
C MET A 213 -13.24 6.96 30.30
N PRO A 214 -13.73 6.25 31.32
CA PRO A 214 -12.94 5.26 32.04
C PRO A 214 -12.56 4.13 31.09
N GLU A 215 -11.28 3.77 31.08
CA GLU A 215 -10.79 2.61 30.32
C GLU A 215 -11.04 1.31 31.09
N SER A 216 -11.42 0.27 30.37
CA SER A 216 -11.69 -1.07 30.93
C SER A 216 -11.12 -2.16 30.03
N LYS A 217 -10.83 -3.33 30.62
CA LYS A 217 -10.45 -4.53 29.85
C LYS A 217 -11.66 -5.22 29.21
N SER A 218 -12.87 -4.93 29.68
CA SER A 218 -14.13 -5.51 29.19
C SER A 218 -15.18 -4.41 29.07
N GLY A 219 -16.25 -4.66 28.30
CA GLY A 219 -17.35 -3.71 28.08
C GLY A 219 -17.42 -3.21 26.64
N ASN A 220 -17.89 -1.97 26.47
CA ASN A 220 -18.22 -1.38 25.17
C ASN A 220 -16.99 -0.80 24.46
N LEU A 221 -16.92 -0.97 23.16
CA LEU A 221 -15.79 -0.48 22.36
C LEU A 221 -15.83 1.04 22.18
N MET A 222 -14.69 1.70 22.40
CA MET A 222 -14.50 3.13 22.15
C MET A 222 -13.73 3.32 20.84
N VAL A 223 -14.44 3.66 19.78
CA VAL A 223 -13.87 3.90 18.45
C VAL A 223 -13.39 5.33 18.33
N THR A 224 -12.15 5.52 17.92
CA THR A 224 -11.49 6.81 17.70
C THR A 224 -11.03 6.93 16.24
N ALA A 225 -10.48 8.08 15.85
CA ALA A 225 -9.96 8.24 14.48
C ALA A 225 -8.86 7.24 14.10
N LYS A 226 -8.17 6.62 15.07
CA LYS A 226 -7.16 5.58 14.81
C LYS A 226 -7.78 4.27 14.34
N ASP A 227 -8.98 4.00 14.81
CA ASP A 227 -9.67 2.73 14.61
C ASP A 227 -10.52 2.72 13.33
N VAL A 228 -10.67 3.88 12.67
CA VAL A 228 -11.40 4.01 11.39
C VAL A 228 -10.41 4.00 10.23
N ASN A 229 -10.47 2.98 9.38
CA ASN A 229 -9.55 2.75 8.27
C ASN A 229 -10.30 2.42 6.97
N ASN A 230 -10.52 3.41 6.10
CA ASN A 230 -10.98 3.26 4.71
C ASN A 230 -12.06 2.16 4.48
N GLY A 231 -13.18 2.28 5.17
CA GLY A 231 -14.31 1.37 5.05
C GLY A 231 -14.39 0.31 6.15
N VAL A 232 -13.37 0.19 7.01
CA VAL A 232 -13.31 -0.82 8.08
C VAL A 232 -13.13 -0.12 9.44
N ILE A 233 -13.78 -0.64 10.46
CA ILE A 233 -13.56 -0.26 11.86
C ILE A 233 -12.71 -1.36 12.52
N ASP A 234 -11.57 -1.00 13.08
CA ASP A 234 -10.71 -1.91 13.82
C ASP A 234 -11.25 -2.12 15.23
N TYR A 235 -12.18 -3.06 15.35
CA TYR A 235 -12.77 -3.42 16.63
C TYR A 235 -11.84 -4.22 17.53
N GLU A 236 -10.83 -4.88 16.99
CA GLU A 236 -9.90 -5.72 17.76
C GLU A 236 -8.95 -4.87 18.60
N ASN A 237 -8.48 -3.77 18.05
CA ASN A 237 -7.54 -2.87 18.72
C ASN A 237 -8.21 -1.66 19.39
N ALA A 238 -9.52 -1.49 19.23
CA ALA A 238 -10.26 -0.43 19.87
C ALA A 238 -10.27 -0.59 21.40
N ARG A 239 -10.04 0.52 22.13
CA ARG A 239 -10.13 0.55 23.59
C ARG A 239 -11.56 0.27 24.04
N LYS A 240 -11.73 -0.08 25.32
CA LYS A 240 -13.04 -0.36 25.89
C LYS A 240 -13.32 0.55 27.08
N THR A 241 -14.60 0.83 27.30
CA THR A 241 -15.14 1.45 28.53
C THR A 241 -16.08 0.48 29.24
N THR A 242 -16.38 0.75 30.52
CA THR A 242 -17.33 -0.06 31.26
C THR A 242 -18.74 0.11 30.68
N SER A 243 -19.59 -0.91 30.81
CA SER A 243 -20.99 -0.81 30.33
C SER A 243 -21.79 0.22 31.11
N GLU A 244 -21.50 0.42 32.40
CA GLU A 244 -22.10 1.47 33.23
C GLU A 244 -21.78 2.87 32.68
N ALA A 245 -20.49 3.15 32.43
CA ALA A 245 -20.08 4.43 31.85
C ALA A 245 -20.68 4.65 30.43
N PHE A 246 -20.78 3.59 29.65
CA PHE A 246 -21.43 3.63 28.35
C PHE A 246 -22.89 4.05 28.46
N GLU A 247 -23.63 3.47 29.44
CA GLU A 247 -25.06 3.75 29.60
C GLU A 247 -25.34 5.09 30.31
N GLU A 248 -24.55 5.44 31.32
CA GLU A 248 -24.84 6.60 32.17
C GLU A 248 -24.23 7.91 31.67
N LEU A 249 -23.03 7.85 31.04
CA LEU A 249 -22.29 9.07 30.67
C LEU A 249 -22.47 9.48 29.21
N LEU A 250 -22.97 8.58 28.36
CA LEU A 250 -23.09 8.83 26.92
C LEU A 250 -24.55 9.04 26.50
N THR A 251 -24.69 9.84 25.47
CA THR A 251 -25.97 10.07 24.78
C THR A 251 -25.92 9.52 23.36
N ASP A 252 -27.06 9.53 22.66
CA ASP A 252 -27.18 9.04 21.27
C ASP A 252 -26.16 9.62 20.30
N LYS A 253 -25.68 10.84 20.55
CA LYS A 253 -24.62 11.46 19.71
C LYS A 253 -23.28 10.73 19.74
N SER A 254 -23.03 9.97 20.79
CA SER A 254 -21.78 9.21 20.97
C SER A 254 -21.96 7.71 20.79
N ARG A 255 -23.22 7.25 20.52
CA ARG A 255 -23.58 5.84 20.35
C ARG A 255 -24.06 5.60 18.91
N PRO A 256 -23.14 5.38 17.97
CA PRO A 256 -23.53 5.08 16.60
C PRO A 256 -24.30 3.75 16.53
N LYS A 257 -25.20 3.67 15.56
CA LYS A 257 -26.05 2.51 15.26
C LYS A 257 -25.56 1.81 13.99
N ILE A 258 -25.91 0.55 13.80
CA ILE A 258 -25.66 -0.17 12.54
C ILE A 258 -26.23 0.64 11.38
N GLY A 259 -25.41 0.82 10.33
CA GLY A 259 -25.75 1.64 9.17
C GLY A 259 -25.33 3.11 9.27
N ASP A 260 -24.94 3.61 10.43
CA ASP A 260 -24.35 4.96 10.53
C ASP A 260 -23.01 5.02 9.79
N VAL A 261 -22.71 6.14 9.17
CA VAL A 261 -21.41 6.39 8.54
C VAL A 261 -20.54 7.21 9.49
N LEU A 262 -19.38 6.67 9.87
CA LEU A 262 -18.38 7.36 10.66
C LEU A 262 -17.46 8.15 9.75
N LEU A 263 -17.10 9.37 10.18
CA LEU A 263 -16.13 10.26 9.51
C LEU A 263 -15.08 10.74 10.51
N THR A 264 -13.81 10.50 10.26
CA THR A 264 -12.74 11.05 11.10
C THR A 264 -12.56 12.53 10.82
N LYS A 265 -12.79 13.35 11.85
CA LYS A 265 -12.75 14.82 11.76
C LYS A 265 -11.53 15.46 12.42
N ASP A 266 -10.82 14.73 13.29
CA ASP A 266 -9.60 15.16 13.97
C ASP A 266 -8.51 14.09 13.83
N GLY A 267 -7.24 14.49 13.79
CA GLY A 267 -6.10 13.58 13.58
C GLY A 267 -5.95 13.19 12.11
N THR A 268 -6.23 11.94 11.75
CA THR A 268 -6.25 11.53 10.34
C THR A 268 -7.62 11.88 9.76
N LEU A 269 -7.68 12.96 8.99
CA LEU A 269 -8.92 13.50 8.47
C LEU A 269 -9.50 12.70 7.31
N GLY A 270 -10.85 12.68 7.22
CA GLY A 270 -11.58 12.23 6.03
C GLY A 270 -11.73 10.72 5.88
N ARG A 271 -11.22 9.90 6.81
CA ARG A 271 -11.49 8.46 6.75
C ARG A 271 -12.95 8.17 7.09
N LEU A 272 -13.51 7.20 6.39
CA LEU A 272 -14.91 6.81 6.52
C LEU A 272 -15.02 5.30 6.78
N ALA A 273 -16.05 4.91 7.53
CA ALA A 273 -16.48 3.51 7.65
C ALA A 273 -17.99 3.45 7.95
N VAL A 274 -18.63 2.35 7.57
CA VAL A 274 -20.02 2.08 7.94
C VAL A 274 -20.03 1.21 9.20
N VAL A 275 -20.85 1.57 10.16
CA VAL A 275 -21.00 0.81 11.40
C VAL A 275 -21.78 -0.48 11.12
N ASP A 276 -21.17 -1.61 11.45
CA ASP A 276 -21.72 -2.96 11.26
C ASP A 276 -21.87 -3.74 12.58
N LYS A 277 -21.56 -3.07 13.74
CA LYS A 277 -21.63 -3.66 15.07
C LYS A 277 -22.29 -2.71 16.06
N GLU A 278 -23.17 -3.23 16.88
CA GLU A 278 -23.80 -2.49 17.98
C GLU A 278 -22.91 -2.37 19.23
N GLY A 279 -23.29 -1.50 20.15
CA GLY A 279 -22.65 -1.36 21.44
C GLY A 279 -21.28 -0.69 21.37
N ILE A 280 -21.04 0.14 20.36
CA ILE A 280 -19.84 0.95 20.25
C ILE A 280 -20.12 2.41 20.63
N CYS A 281 -19.10 3.12 21.08
CA CYS A 281 -19.15 4.57 21.22
C CYS A 281 -17.99 5.23 20.48
N ILE A 282 -18.17 6.51 20.15
CA ILE A 282 -17.16 7.32 19.45
C ILE A 282 -16.78 8.55 20.29
N ASN A 283 -15.52 8.95 20.22
CA ASN A 283 -15.03 10.18 20.82
C ASN A 283 -15.13 11.36 19.84
N GLN A 284 -14.78 12.56 20.32
CA GLN A 284 -14.82 13.79 19.53
C GLN A 284 -14.03 13.77 18.22
N SER A 285 -13.07 12.85 18.05
CA SER A 285 -12.27 12.77 16.81
C SER A 285 -13.04 12.14 15.64
N VAL A 286 -14.21 11.57 15.92
CA VAL A 286 -15.07 10.90 14.93
C VAL A 286 -16.45 11.54 14.93
N ALA A 287 -16.94 11.85 13.74
CA ALA A 287 -18.33 12.25 13.52
C ALA A 287 -19.18 11.03 13.09
N VAL A 288 -20.45 11.04 13.49
CA VAL A 288 -21.46 10.10 13.02
C VAL A 288 -22.43 10.82 12.11
N LEU A 289 -22.67 10.23 10.93
CA LEU A 289 -23.66 10.65 9.95
C LEU A 289 -24.70 9.51 9.84
N ARG A 290 -25.92 9.78 10.25
CA ARG A 290 -27.01 8.80 10.20
C ARG A 290 -27.88 9.05 8.99
N PRO A 291 -27.84 8.19 7.96
CA PRO A 291 -28.68 8.31 6.78
C PRO A 291 -30.18 8.25 7.13
N ASN A 292 -31.00 8.91 6.35
CA ASN A 292 -32.45 8.70 6.34
C ASN A 292 -32.83 7.73 5.20
N GLU A 293 -34.14 7.57 5.01
CA GLU A 293 -34.66 6.66 3.98
C GLU A 293 -34.38 7.08 2.52
N LYS A 294 -33.81 8.27 2.29
CA LYS A 294 -33.51 8.80 0.93
C LYS A 294 -32.12 8.45 0.42
N ILE A 295 -31.24 8.00 1.31
CA ILE A 295 -29.84 7.67 0.95
C ILE A 295 -29.39 6.39 1.66
N SER A 296 -28.84 5.44 0.91
CA SER A 296 -28.28 4.24 1.52
C SER A 296 -26.93 4.52 2.18
N SER A 297 -26.63 3.84 3.30
CA SER A 297 -25.38 3.99 4.05
C SER A 297 -24.16 3.77 3.19
N MET A 298 -24.20 2.74 2.35
CA MET A 298 -23.07 2.39 1.48
C MET A 298 -22.90 3.35 0.30
N PHE A 299 -24.00 3.92 -0.21
CA PHE A 299 -23.91 4.97 -1.22
C PHE A 299 -23.29 6.24 -0.61
N LEU A 300 -23.77 6.66 0.56
CA LEU A 300 -23.22 7.79 1.32
C LEU A 300 -21.71 7.60 1.58
N PHE A 301 -21.34 6.41 2.06
CA PHE A 301 -19.94 6.06 2.27
C PHE A 301 -19.10 6.18 0.98
N ASN A 302 -19.56 5.58 -0.12
CA ASN A 302 -18.84 5.62 -1.40
C ASN A 302 -18.75 7.05 -1.96
N MET A 303 -19.85 7.80 -1.88
CA MET A 303 -19.90 9.19 -2.33
C MET A 303 -18.89 10.05 -1.57
N LEU A 304 -18.92 10.05 -0.23
CA LEU A 304 -18.00 10.82 0.60
C LEU A 304 -16.55 10.33 0.50
N SER A 305 -16.33 9.06 0.14
CA SER A 305 -14.99 8.51 -0.11
C SER A 305 -14.41 8.91 -1.47
N SER A 306 -15.21 9.50 -2.37
CA SER A 306 -14.73 9.87 -3.69
C SER A 306 -13.73 11.03 -3.65
N PRO A 307 -12.82 11.13 -4.63
CA PRO A 307 -11.80 12.19 -4.65
C PRO A 307 -12.39 13.61 -4.58
N TYR A 308 -13.54 13.84 -5.22
CA TYR A 308 -14.19 15.14 -5.20
C TYR A 308 -14.63 15.54 -3.79
N TYR A 309 -15.38 14.68 -3.09
CA TYR A 309 -15.88 14.99 -1.74
C TYR A 309 -14.77 14.99 -0.70
N GLN A 310 -13.78 14.09 -0.83
CA GLN A 310 -12.58 14.10 0.02
C GLN A 310 -11.83 15.43 -0.11
N LYS A 311 -11.58 15.88 -1.34
CA LYS A 311 -10.96 17.18 -1.59
C LYS A 311 -11.78 18.32 -0.99
N THR A 312 -13.09 18.32 -1.20
CA THR A 312 -13.99 19.37 -0.67
C THR A 312 -13.94 19.42 0.85
N MET A 313 -13.96 18.28 1.55
CA MET A 313 -13.86 18.24 3.01
C MET A 313 -12.50 18.74 3.51
N LEU A 314 -11.41 18.35 2.85
CA LEU A 314 -10.05 18.72 3.26
C LEU A 314 -9.71 20.18 2.94
N ASP A 315 -10.14 20.70 1.80
CA ASP A 315 -9.94 22.13 1.44
C ASP A 315 -10.69 23.07 2.38
N ASN A 316 -11.82 22.62 2.94
CA ASN A 316 -12.61 23.38 3.93
C ASN A 316 -12.27 23.00 5.39
N ALA A 317 -11.24 22.19 5.62
CA ALA A 317 -10.78 21.90 6.97
C ALA A 317 -10.10 23.15 7.57
N GLY A 318 -10.55 23.53 8.75
CA GLY A 318 -10.02 24.69 9.49
C GLY A 318 -9.07 24.30 10.62
N GLY A 319 -8.44 25.30 11.22
CA GLY A 319 -7.47 25.17 12.31
C GLY A 319 -6.06 25.57 11.90
N SER A 320 -5.39 26.36 12.74
CA SER A 320 -4.05 26.90 12.45
C SER A 320 -2.94 25.89 12.73
N THR A 321 -3.04 25.13 13.80
CA THR A 321 -2.02 24.15 14.24
C THR A 321 -2.44 22.72 13.97
N ILE A 322 -3.72 22.40 14.21
CA ILE A 322 -4.30 21.07 13.95
C ILE A 322 -5.52 21.30 13.07
N LYS A 323 -5.56 20.68 11.92
CA LYS A 323 -6.71 20.77 11.01
C LYS A 323 -7.86 19.91 11.51
N HIS A 324 -9.09 20.44 11.36
CA HIS A 324 -10.33 19.79 11.74
C HIS A 324 -11.35 19.86 10.60
N ILE A 325 -12.09 18.79 10.36
CA ILE A 325 -13.27 18.83 9.51
C ILE A 325 -14.46 19.27 10.39
N TYR A 326 -15.05 20.41 10.07
CA TYR A 326 -16.24 20.90 10.79
C TYR A 326 -17.49 20.19 10.28
N ILE A 327 -18.25 19.57 11.20
CA ILE A 327 -19.51 18.91 10.84
C ILE A 327 -20.53 19.86 10.21
N THR A 328 -20.49 21.14 10.55
CA THR A 328 -21.33 22.18 9.95
C THR A 328 -20.97 22.48 8.50
N VAL A 329 -19.75 22.20 8.07
CA VAL A 329 -19.34 22.26 6.66
C VAL A 329 -19.81 21.01 5.92
N VAL A 330 -19.63 19.84 6.52
CA VAL A 330 -20.07 18.55 5.96
C VAL A 330 -21.59 18.54 5.78
N ASP A 331 -22.34 19.00 6.78
CA ASP A 331 -23.78 19.07 6.79
C ASP A 331 -24.37 19.90 5.63
N LYS A 332 -23.70 21.00 5.27
CA LYS A 332 -24.08 21.92 4.19
C LYS A 332 -23.52 21.56 2.82
N MET A 333 -22.69 20.52 2.74
CA MET A 333 -22.11 20.12 1.44
C MET A 333 -23.23 19.77 0.46
N LYS A 334 -23.08 20.28 -0.78
CA LYS A 334 -23.95 19.86 -1.88
C LYS A 334 -23.55 18.48 -2.34
N VAL A 335 -24.55 17.61 -2.45
CA VAL A 335 -24.36 16.21 -2.84
C VAL A 335 -25.36 15.82 -3.93
N VAL A 336 -24.95 14.89 -4.78
CA VAL A 336 -25.85 14.27 -5.75
C VAL A 336 -26.76 13.26 -5.06
N LYS A 337 -28.02 13.20 -5.47
CA LYS A 337 -29.00 12.25 -4.96
C LYS A 337 -29.67 11.49 -6.12
N PRO A 338 -29.11 10.32 -6.50
CA PRO A 338 -29.79 9.37 -7.39
C PRO A 338 -31.05 8.77 -6.74
N PRO A 339 -31.97 8.19 -7.51
CA PRO A 339 -32.98 7.28 -6.99
C PRO A 339 -32.35 6.10 -6.22
N LEU A 340 -33.06 5.53 -5.22
CA LEU A 340 -32.50 4.50 -4.33
C LEU A 340 -32.04 3.24 -5.07
N ASP A 341 -32.79 2.79 -6.06
CA ASP A 341 -32.44 1.65 -6.91
C ASP A 341 -31.12 1.86 -7.66
N GLU A 342 -30.87 3.07 -8.12
CA GLU A 342 -29.60 3.44 -8.76
C GLU A 342 -28.46 3.58 -7.74
N GLN A 343 -28.72 4.11 -6.53
CA GLN A 343 -27.73 4.11 -5.44
C GLN A 343 -27.26 2.68 -5.13
N ASP A 344 -28.17 1.72 -5.05
CA ASP A 344 -27.86 0.31 -4.79
C ASP A 344 -27.10 -0.34 -5.95
N ALA A 345 -27.47 -0.01 -7.20
CA ALA A 345 -26.75 -0.48 -8.38
C ALA A 345 -25.31 0.05 -8.41
N ILE A 346 -25.10 1.36 -8.19
CA ILE A 346 -23.78 1.99 -8.10
C ILE A 346 -22.95 1.34 -6.99
N THR A 347 -23.53 1.18 -5.81
CA THR A 347 -22.87 0.56 -4.66
C THR A 347 -22.47 -0.87 -4.96
N THR A 348 -23.34 -1.64 -5.63
CA THR A 348 -23.04 -3.02 -6.04
C THR A 348 -21.82 -3.09 -6.97
N VAL A 349 -21.71 -2.21 -7.96
CA VAL A 349 -20.55 -2.16 -8.85
C VAL A 349 -19.26 -1.85 -8.09
N LEU A 350 -19.29 -0.82 -7.23
CA LEU A 350 -18.13 -0.42 -6.44
C LEU A 350 -17.71 -1.49 -5.43
N SER A 351 -18.66 -2.19 -4.82
CA SER A 351 -18.40 -3.29 -3.89
C SER A 351 -17.70 -4.47 -4.57
N LYS A 352 -18.06 -4.82 -5.81
CA LYS A 352 -17.37 -5.87 -6.58
C LYS A 352 -15.91 -5.52 -6.83
N ILE A 353 -15.61 -4.26 -7.14
CA ILE A 353 -14.21 -3.81 -7.33
C ILE A 353 -13.45 -3.90 -6.00
N ASN A 354 -14.06 -3.49 -4.87
CA ASN A 354 -13.43 -3.59 -3.55
C ASN A 354 -13.12 -5.04 -3.17
N VAL A 355 -14.07 -5.95 -3.35
CA VAL A 355 -13.85 -7.39 -3.09
C VAL A 355 -12.69 -7.94 -3.93
N GLN A 356 -12.64 -7.60 -5.21
CA GLN A 356 -11.55 -8.05 -6.09
C GLN A 356 -10.20 -7.46 -5.64
N PHE A 357 -10.16 -6.20 -5.25
CA PHE A 357 -8.97 -5.54 -4.71
C PHE A 357 -8.46 -6.26 -3.46
N ASP A 358 -9.33 -6.57 -2.50
CA ASP A 358 -8.98 -7.27 -1.26
C ASP A 358 -8.47 -8.69 -1.51
N ILE A 359 -9.05 -9.39 -2.49
CA ILE A 359 -8.56 -10.73 -2.89
C ILE A 359 -7.13 -10.64 -3.42
N VAL A 360 -6.84 -9.66 -4.28
CA VAL A 360 -5.50 -9.49 -4.87
C VAL A 360 -4.49 -9.04 -3.82
N CYS A 361 -4.86 -8.17 -2.88
CA CYS A 361 -4.01 -7.77 -1.75
C CYS A 361 -3.66 -8.96 -0.84
N ARG A 362 -4.64 -9.82 -0.52
CA ARG A 362 -4.40 -11.05 0.25
C ARG A 362 -3.47 -12.01 -0.49
N LYS A 363 -3.66 -12.18 -1.80
CA LYS A 363 -2.77 -12.99 -2.64
C LYS A 363 -1.33 -12.46 -2.58
N LEU A 364 -1.12 -11.14 -2.66
CA LEU A 364 0.20 -10.53 -2.53
C LEU A 364 0.86 -10.90 -1.20
N SER A 365 0.17 -10.70 -0.08
CA SER A 365 0.68 -11.02 1.25
C SER A 365 1.03 -12.51 1.41
N GLN A 366 0.17 -13.40 0.94
CA GLN A 366 0.41 -14.85 0.98
C GLN A 366 1.62 -15.25 0.12
N THR A 367 1.75 -14.67 -1.08
CA THR A 367 2.89 -14.95 -1.97
C THR A 367 4.21 -14.44 -1.39
N GLN A 368 4.21 -13.27 -0.73
CA GLN A 368 5.38 -12.75 -0.03
C GLN A 368 5.79 -13.65 1.15
N SER A 369 4.83 -14.14 1.93
CA SER A 369 5.08 -15.09 3.02
C SER A 369 5.63 -16.42 2.50
N LEU A 370 5.06 -16.93 1.40
CA LEU A 370 5.58 -18.14 0.73
C LEU A 370 7.01 -17.93 0.25
N LYS A 371 7.33 -16.79 -0.37
CA LYS A 371 8.71 -16.47 -0.79
C LYS A 371 9.66 -16.54 0.39
N LYS A 372 9.32 -15.89 1.51
CA LYS A 372 10.15 -15.91 2.72
C LYS A 372 10.43 -17.33 3.21
N SER A 373 9.41 -18.18 3.25
CA SER A 373 9.57 -19.60 3.63
C SER A 373 10.47 -20.36 2.65
N LEU A 374 10.23 -20.20 1.33
CA LEU A 374 11.06 -20.84 0.31
C LEU A 374 12.53 -20.40 0.39
N MET A 375 12.80 -19.12 0.63
CA MET A 375 14.17 -18.63 0.81
C MET A 375 14.85 -19.28 2.02
N GLN A 376 14.15 -19.38 3.16
CA GLN A 376 14.68 -20.06 4.35
C GLN A 376 14.99 -21.53 4.08
N ASP A 377 14.15 -22.24 3.35
CA ASP A 377 14.33 -23.67 3.09
C ASP A 377 15.37 -23.94 2.01
N LEU A 378 15.34 -23.18 0.90
CA LEU A 378 16.17 -23.42 -0.28
C LEU A 378 17.58 -22.85 -0.15
N LEU A 379 17.76 -21.62 0.43
CA LEU A 379 19.06 -21.00 0.55
C LEU A 379 19.89 -21.56 1.73
N THR A 380 19.25 -22.27 2.64
CA THR A 380 19.95 -22.98 3.72
C THR A 380 20.20 -24.45 3.42
N GLY A 381 19.64 -24.96 2.31
CA GLY A 381 19.70 -26.38 1.93
C GLY A 381 18.87 -27.31 2.84
N LYS A 382 17.98 -26.77 3.67
CA LYS A 382 17.03 -27.56 4.47
C LYS A 382 16.10 -28.38 3.59
N VAL A 383 15.72 -27.82 2.45
CA VAL A 383 15.01 -28.51 1.37
C VAL A 383 15.88 -28.50 0.12
N ARG A 384 16.14 -29.66 -0.46
CA ARG A 384 16.96 -29.81 -1.67
C ARG A 384 16.06 -29.83 -2.91
N VAL A 385 16.52 -29.16 -3.98
CA VAL A 385 15.84 -29.21 -5.27
C VAL A 385 16.35 -30.40 -6.08
N LYS A 386 15.45 -31.09 -6.80
CA LYS A 386 15.86 -32.13 -7.76
C LYS A 386 16.39 -31.44 -9.01
N VAL A 387 17.59 -31.82 -9.40
CA VAL A 387 18.23 -31.40 -10.65
C VAL A 387 18.21 -32.61 -11.56
N ASN A 388 17.55 -32.51 -12.70
CA ASN A 388 17.52 -33.58 -13.72
C ASN A 388 18.81 -33.55 -14.50
#